data_fd6d47828f971cdbf680997f2a9d0a12
#
_entry.id   fd6d47828f971cdbf680997f2a9d0a12
#
_cell.length_a   1.000
_cell.length_b   1.000
_cell.length_c   1.000
_cell.angle_alpha   90.00
_cell.angle_beta   90.00
_cell.angle_gamma   90.00
#
_symmetry.space_group_name_H-M   'P 1'
#
loop_
_entity.id
_entity.type
_entity.pdbx_description
1 polymer ?
#
loop_
_entity_poly.entity_id
_entity_poly.type
_entity_poly.pdbx_seq_one_letter_code
_entity_poly.pdbx_strand_id
1 'polypeptide(L)'
;MRVLGRRIYWRWYGEVLLEGGVTLRMTGDVAKWLRPGDRVRLRTEFKKPVLGFDEYALEAAFPLWPPFAKTLEHVRESPFGGEAYRYRLKVREATYEGDYEAIAELEQFHYASEKEVVALWVCTQCQKTIPANAKAGATRRGGSGSR
;
A
#
# COMPACT_ATOMS: atom_id res chain seq x y z
N MET A 1 12.47 -21.47 -3.08
CA MET A 1 12.37 -21.91 -1.67
C MET A 1 10.94 -22.25 -1.35
N ARG A 2 10.69 -23.06 -0.34
CA ARG A 2 9.34 -23.41 0.11
C ARG A 2 9.01 -22.65 1.39
N VAL A 3 7.78 -22.18 1.52
CA VAL A 3 7.26 -21.62 2.76
C VAL A 3 7.03 -22.75 3.76
N LEU A 4 7.61 -22.66 4.93
CA LEU A 4 7.46 -23.64 6.03
C LEU A 4 6.37 -23.23 7.01
N GLY A 5 6.23 -21.93 7.25
CA GLY A 5 5.25 -21.39 8.18
C GLY A 5 5.16 -19.89 8.14
N ARG A 6 4.19 -19.38 8.86
CA ARG A 6 3.99 -17.94 9.03
C ARG A 6 3.50 -17.64 10.44
N ARG A 7 3.84 -16.44 10.91
CA ARG A 7 3.28 -15.83 12.13
C ARG A 7 2.76 -14.45 11.79
N ILE A 8 1.53 -14.15 12.11
CA ILE A 8 0.89 -12.86 11.88
C ILE A 8 0.62 -12.26 13.24
N TYR A 9 1.27 -11.13 13.52
CA TYR A 9 1.12 -10.42 14.79
C TYR A 9 0.06 -9.34 14.66
N TRP A 10 0.18 -8.53 13.57
CA TRP A 10 -0.69 -7.41 13.26
C TRP A 10 -0.92 -7.32 11.76
N ARG A 11 -1.83 -6.48 11.29
CA ARG A 11 -2.02 -6.24 9.85
C ARG A 11 -0.73 -5.72 9.19
N TRP A 12 -0.02 -4.87 9.87
CA TRP A 12 1.22 -4.23 9.41
C TRP A 12 2.50 -5.03 9.74
N TYR A 13 2.41 -6.15 10.48
CA TYR A 13 3.58 -6.95 10.83
C TYR A 13 3.28 -8.45 10.85
N GLY A 14 4.11 -9.19 10.16
CA GLY A 14 4.13 -10.64 10.14
C GLY A 14 5.50 -11.18 9.79
N GLU A 15 5.70 -12.47 10.00
CA GLU A 15 6.91 -13.20 9.67
C GLU A 15 6.57 -14.45 8.86
N VAL A 16 7.40 -14.75 7.87
CA VAL A 16 7.31 -15.96 7.05
C VAL A 16 8.61 -16.73 7.13
N LEU A 17 8.54 -17.98 7.55
CA LEU A 17 9.68 -18.88 7.61
C LEU A 17 9.79 -19.63 6.29
N LEU A 18 10.96 -19.57 5.68
CA LEU A 18 11.30 -20.28 4.45
C LEU A 18 12.20 -21.48 4.74
N GLU A 19 12.20 -22.41 3.79
CA GLU A 19 13.16 -23.51 3.71
C GLU A 19 14.59 -22.97 3.75
N GLY A 20 15.46 -23.62 4.55
CA GLY A 20 16.81 -23.12 4.83
C GLY A 20 16.91 -22.22 6.06
N GLY A 21 15.82 -22.06 6.84
CA GLY A 21 15.84 -21.35 8.12
C GLY A 21 15.80 -19.83 8.00
N VAL A 22 15.45 -19.30 6.84
CA VAL A 22 15.35 -17.86 6.61
C VAL A 22 13.97 -17.37 7.03
N THR A 23 13.94 -16.33 7.86
CA THR A 23 12.72 -15.64 8.28
C THR A 23 12.63 -14.29 7.58
N LEU A 24 11.52 -14.04 6.91
CA LEU A 24 11.21 -12.78 6.25
C LEU A 24 10.23 -11.97 7.09
N ARG A 25 10.53 -10.70 7.32
CA ARG A 25 9.62 -9.74 7.94
C ARG A 25 8.86 -8.99 6.86
N MET A 26 7.55 -8.99 6.93
CA MET A 26 6.65 -8.32 5.99
C MET A 26 5.38 -7.84 6.69
N THR A 27 4.47 -7.20 5.95
CA THR A 27 3.16 -6.89 6.53
C THR A 27 2.37 -8.17 6.78
N GLY A 28 1.56 -8.17 7.83
CA GLY A 28 0.71 -9.31 8.17
C GLY A 28 -0.29 -9.62 7.07
N ASP A 29 -0.77 -8.61 6.34
CA ASP A 29 -1.71 -8.80 5.24
C ASP A 29 -1.06 -9.53 4.06
N VAL A 30 0.18 -9.22 3.68
CA VAL A 30 0.93 -9.99 2.67
C VAL A 30 1.27 -11.39 3.19
N ALA A 31 1.68 -11.51 4.45
CA ALA A 31 1.98 -12.81 5.06
C ALA A 31 0.78 -13.77 5.05
N LYS A 32 -0.46 -13.27 5.13
CA LYS A 32 -1.68 -14.09 5.03
C LYS A 32 -1.84 -14.81 3.69
N TRP A 33 -1.30 -14.26 2.61
CA TRP A 33 -1.39 -14.84 1.28
C TRP A 33 -0.47 -16.06 1.10
N LEU A 34 0.58 -16.14 1.90
CA LEU A 34 1.55 -17.23 1.85
C LEU A 34 1.11 -18.38 2.75
N ARG A 35 1.07 -19.57 2.19
CA ARG A 35 0.69 -20.81 2.92
C ARG A 35 1.88 -21.74 3.04
N PRO A 36 1.97 -22.53 4.10
CA PRO A 36 2.96 -23.62 4.18
C PRO A 36 2.87 -24.50 2.93
N GLY A 37 4.01 -24.75 2.29
CA GLY A 37 4.11 -25.50 1.05
C GLY A 37 4.21 -24.65 -0.21
N ASP A 38 3.83 -23.38 -0.20
CA ASP A 38 3.95 -22.48 -1.36
C ASP A 38 5.41 -22.36 -1.79
N ARG A 39 5.62 -22.27 -3.10
CA ARG A 39 6.94 -22.04 -3.70
C ARG A 39 7.12 -20.56 -4.00
N VAL A 40 8.20 -20.00 -3.46
CA VAL A 40 8.57 -18.60 -3.65
C VAL A 40 10.01 -18.48 -4.13
N ARG A 41 10.28 -17.39 -4.83
CA ARG A 41 11.62 -16.98 -5.26
C ARG A 41 12.05 -15.79 -4.43
N LEU A 42 13.08 -16.00 -3.61
CA LEU A 42 13.73 -14.93 -2.88
C LEU A 42 14.83 -14.33 -3.78
N ARG A 43 14.74 -13.05 -4.07
CA ARG A 43 15.72 -12.30 -4.85
C ARG A 43 16.54 -11.42 -3.92
N THR A 44 17.48 -12.06 -3.23
CA THR A 44 18.48 -11.37 -2.43
C THR A 44 19.56 -12.35 -2.03
N GLU A 45 20.77 -11.87 -1.84
CA GLU A 45 21.81 -12.62 -1.16
C GLU A 45 21.61 -12.46 0.34
N PHE A 46 21.12 -13.50 0.99
CA PHE A 46 20.93 -13.44 2.43
C PHE A 46 22.19 -13.91 3.18
N LYS A 47 22.70 -13.01 4.00
CA LYS A 47 23.85 -13.30 4.87
C LYS A 47 23.44 -13.54 6.33
N LYS A 48 22.16 -13.43 6.63
CA LYS A 48 21.59 -13.52 7.98
C LYS A 48 20.26 -14.28 7.96
N PRO A 49 19.91 -14.94 9.08
CA PRO A 49 18.71 -15.77 9.16
C PRO A 49 17.39 -14.98 9.17
N VAL A 50 17.44 -13.69 9.46
CA VAL A 50 16.25 -12.81 9.50
C VAL A 50 16.47 -11.62 8.57
N LEU A 51 15.57 -11.44 7.62
CA LEU A 51 15.57 -10.32 6.68
C LEU A 51 14.47 -9.32 7.04
N GLY A 52 14.85 -8.06 7.16
CA GLY A 52 13.95 -6.94 7.41
C GLY A 52 13.17 -6.53 6.16
N PHE A 53 12.29 -5.55 6.31
CA PHE A 53 11.35 -5.10 5.27
C PHE A 53 12.01 -4.68 3.95
N ASP A 54 13.14 -4.01 4.01
CA ASP A 54 13.81 -3.44 2.84
C ASP A 54 15.02 -4.27 2.34
N GLU A 55 15.15 -5.50 2.85
CA GLU A 55 16.37 -6.28 2.61
C GLU A 55 16.21 -7.38 1.56
N TYR A 56 15.01 -7.56 1.01
CA TYR A 56 14.74 -8.64 0.06
C TYR A 56 13.65 -8.27 -0.94
N ALA A 57 13.59 -9.04 -2.02
CA ALA A 57 12.44 -9.10 -2.90
C ALA A 57 11.92 -10.53 -2.96
N LEU A 58 10.61 -10.70 -2.90
CA LEU A 58 9.93 -11.99 -2.90
C LEU A 58 8.94 -12.05 -4.05
N GLU A 59 8.98 -13.15 -4.79
CA GLU A 59 8.08 -13.43 -5.90
C GLU A 59 7.46 -14.83 -5.74
N ALA A 60 6.20 -14.95 -6.14
CA ALA A 60 5.53 -16.22 -6.39
C ALA A 60 5.15 -16.28 -7.88
N ALA A 61 3.87 -16.37 -8.21
CA ALA A 61 3.39 -16.17 -9.58
C ALA A 61 3.48 -14.69 -10.03
N PHE A 62 3.57 -13.80 -9.07
CA PHE A 62 3.70 -12.35 -9.24
C PHE A 62 4.62 -11.78 -8.14
N PRO A 63 5.10 -10.52 -8.27
CA PRO A 63 5.86 -9.86 -7.21
C PRO A 63 5.01 -9.71 -5.96
N LEU A 64 5.52 -10.20 -4.82
CA LEU A 64 4.85 -10.12 -3.52
C LEU A 64 5.47 -9.07 -2.61
N TRP A 65 6.77 -8.83 -2.76
CA TRP A 65 7.53 -7.92 -1.92
C TRP A 65 8.73 -7.35 -2.68
N PRO A 66 9.10 -6.07 -2.59
CA PRO A 66 8.48 -5.04 -1.75
C PRO A 66 7.06 -4.69 -2.20
N PRO A 67 6.28 -4.04 -1.33
CA PRO A 67 4.94 -3.58 -1.66
C PRO A 67 4.94 -2.63 -2.85
N PHE A 68 3.86 -2.64 -3.60
CA PHE A 68 3.71 -1.75 -4.73
C PHE A 68 3.82 -0.28 -4.31
N ALA A 69 4.64 0.46 -5.03
CA ALA A 69 4.71 1.91 -4.91
C ALA A 69 4.95 2.55 -6.28
N LYS A 70 4.19 3.58 -6.62
CA LYS A 70 4.31 4.33 -7.87
C LYS A 70 4.04 5.81 -7.63
N THR A 71 4.85 6.66 -8.24
CA THR A 71 4.57 8.10 -8.29
C THR A 71 3.90 8.44 -9.61
N LEU A 72 2.79 9.14 -9.54
CA LEU A 72 2.04 9.66 -10.68
C LEU A 72 2.13 11.18 -10.68
N GLU A 73 2.39 11.75 -11.83
CA GLU A 73 2.27 13.19 -12.03
C GLU A 73 1.06 13.48 -12.92
N HIS A 74 0.25 14.41 -12.48
CA HIS A 74 -0.86 14.91 -13.27
C HIS A 74 -0.75 16.43 -13.36
N VAL A 75 -0.70 16.93 -14.59
CA VAL A 75 -0.66 18.36 -14.89
C VAL A 75 -2.03 18.78 -15.37
N ARG A 76 -2.61 19.78 -14.73
CA ARG A 76 -3.83 20.43 -15.18
C ARG A 76 -3.46 21.71 -15.91
N GLU A 77 -3.89 21.82 -17.15
CA GLU A 77 -3.68 23.01 -17.96
C GLU A 77 -4.69 24.12 -17.57
N SER A 78 -4.22 25.34 -17.65
CA SER A 78 -5.07 26.52 -17.50
C SER A 78 -5.89 26.73 -18.78
N PRO A 79 -7.16 27.17 -18.68
CA PRO A 79 -7.95 27.62 -19.85
C PRO A 79 -7.28 28.74 -20.64
N PHE A 80 -6.36 29.47 -20.02
CA PHE A 80 -5.64 30.59 -20.64
C PHE A 80 -4.25 30.20 -21.16
N GLY A 81 -3.94 28.90 -21.19
CA GLY A 81 -2.66 28.37 -21.56
C GLY A 81 -1.68 28.25 -20.39
N GLY A 82 -0.75 27.29 -20.51
CA GLY A 82 0.22 26.99 -19.47
C GLY A 82 -0.28 26.08 -18.36
N GLU A 83 0.62 25.77 -17.44
CA GLU A 83 0.36 24.87 -16.32
C GLU A 83 -0.38 25.64 -15.20
N ALA A 84 -1.61 25.19 -14.85
CA ALA A 84 -2.36 25.73 -13.72
C ALA A 84 -1.97 25.04 -12.41
N TYR A 85 -1.89 23.70 -12.44
CA TYR A 85 -1.56 22.87 -11.28
C TYR A 85 -0.79 21.64 -11.70
N ARG A 86 0.20 21.28 -10.88
CA ARG A 86 0.91 20.02 -10.95
C ARG A 86 0.65 19.23 -9.68
N TYR A 87 0.05 18.05 -9.82
CA TYR A 87 -0.17 17.13 -8.72
C TYR A 87 0.85 16.01 -8.82
N ARG A 88 1.51 15.75 -7.70
CA ARG A 88 2.40 14.61 -7.58
C ARG A 88 1.79 13.66 -6.55
N LEU A 89 1.27 12.53 -7.02
CA LEU A 89 0.59 11.53 -6.22
C LEU A 89 1.51 10.32 -6.04
N LYS A 90 1.77 9.95 -4.81
CA LYS A 90 2.42 8.68 -4.49
C LYS A 90 1.34 7.66 -4.15
N VAL A 91 1.23 6.64 -5.00
CA VAL A 91 0.35 5.48 -4.78
C VAL A 91 1.20 4.37 -4.19
N ARG A 92 0.81 3.82 -3.07
CA ARG A 92 1.51 2.69 -2.46
C ARG A 92 0.55 1.83 -1.64
N GLU A 93 0.93 0.58 -1.45
CA GLU A 93 0.27 -0.28 -0.49
C GLU A 93 0.54 0.20 0.95
N ALA A 94 -0.44 -0.01 1.83
CA ALA A 94 -0.28 0.25 3.24
C ALA A 94 0.69 -0.76 3.86
N THR A 95 1.73 -0.29 4.51
CA THR A 95 2.79 -1.13 5.07
C THR A 95 3.13 -0.83 6.51
N TYR A 96 2.79 0.36 6.98
CA TYR A 96 3.12 0.82 8.32
C TYR A 96 1.85 0.96 9.16
N GLU A 97 2.00 0.85 10.47
CA GLU A 97 0.90 1.04 11.41
C GLU A 97 0.13 2.35 11.16
N GLY A 98 0.85 3.46 11.02
CA GLY A 98 0.24 4.76 10.73
C GLY A 98 -0.54 4.84 9.42
N ASP A 99 -0.23 3.99 8.42
CA ASP A 99 -1.03 3.89 7.20
C ASP A 99 -2.41 3.29 7.50
N TYR A 100 -2.45 2.26 8.33
CA TYR A 100 -3.70 1.61 8.75
C TYR A 100 -4.52 2.49 9.69
N GLU A 101 -3.88 3.27 10.55
CA GLU A 101 -4.55 4.27 11.38
C GLU A 101 -5.21 5.35 10.51
N ALA A 102 -4.48 5.87 9.52
CA ALA A 102 -5.02 6.85 8.57
C ALA A 102 -6.18 6.28 7.73
N ILE A 103 -6.12 4.99 7.36
CA ILE A 103 -7.22 4.31 6.68
C ILE A 103 -8.44 4.23 7.60
N ALA A 104 -8.25 3.81 8.84
CA ALA A 104 -9.34 3.68 9.81
C ALA A 104 -10.00 5.04 10.11
N GLU A 105 -9.21 6.10 10.19
CA GLU A 105 -9.72 7.47 10.33
C GLU A 105 -10.58 7.90 9.13
N LEU A 106 -10.19 7.51 7.91
CA LEU A 106 -10.96 7.81 6.70
C LEU A 106 -12.21 6.94 6.58
N GLU A 107 -12.16 5.68 6.99
CA GLU A 107 -13.28 4.75 6.93
C GLU A 107 -14.47 5.19 7.77
N GLN A 108 -14.26 5.91 8.87
CA GLN A 108 -15.36 6.43 9.71
C GLN A 108 -16.30 7.38 8.95
N PHE A 109 -15.86 7.94 7.83
CA PHE A 109 -16.65 8.82 6.97
C PHE A 109 -17.31 8.08 5.79
N HIS A 110 -17.08 6.77 5.65
CA HIS A 110 -17.65 5.95 4.60
C HIS A 110 -18.87 5.16 5.09
N TYR A 111 -20.02 5.37 4.45
CA TYR A 111 -21.27 4.64 4.74
C TYR A 111 -21.24 3.13 4.37
N ALA A 112 -20.15 2.64 3.82
CA ALA A 112 -19.99 1.25 3.38
C ALA A 112 -18.63 0.70 3.81
N SER A 113 -18.41 0.65 5.11
CA SER A 113 -17.12 0.40 5.75
C SER A 113 -16.60 -1.05 5.70
N GLU A 114 -17.27 -1.96 5.02
CA GLU A 114 -16.86 -3.37 5.00
C GLU A 114 -15.86 -3.74 3.89
N LYS A 115 -15.45 -2.78 3.06
CA LYS A 115 -14.48 -3.05 1.99
C LYS A 115 -13.07 -2.73 2.44
N GLU A 116 -12.21 -3.73 2.43
CA GLU A 116 -10.78 -3.53 2.67
C GLU A 116 -10.21 -2.53 1.65
N VAL A 117 -9.54 -1.50 2.16
CA VAL A 117 -8.79 -0.57 1.32
C VAL A 117 -7.49 -1.26 0.91
N VAL A 118 -7.34 -1.53 -0.38
CA VAL A 118 -6.18 -2.25 -0.93
C VAL A 118 -5.03 -1.29 -1.24
N ALA A 119 -5.32 -0.02 -1.52
CA ALA A 119 -4.30 0.97 -1.85
C ALA A 119 -4.62 2.35 -1.26
N LEU A 120 -3.57 3.04 -0.90
CA LEU A 120 -3.63 4.38 -0.34
C LEU A 120 -3.01 5.39 -1.30
N TRP A 121 -3.69 6.51 -1.52
CA TRP A 121 -3.19 7.63 -2.30
C TRP A 121 -2.69 8.72 -1.36
N VAL A 122 -1.43 9.06 -1.47
CA VAL A 122 -0.84 10.14 -0.67
C VAL A 122 -0.47 11.29 -1.60
N CYS A 123 -1.07 12.46 -1.39
CA CYS A 123 -0.65 13.67 -2.06
C CYS A 123 0.67 14.15 -1.43
N THR A 124 1.75 14.17 -2.20
CA THR A 124 3.08 14.57 -1.69
C THR A 124 3.18 16.07 -1.40
N GLN A 125 2.27 16.87 -1.94
CA GLN A 125 2.27 18.32 -1.76
C GLN A 125 1.57 18.74 -0.46
N CYS A 126 0.46 18.09 -0.10
CA CYS A 126 -0.29 18.40 1.11
C CYS A 126 -0.27 17.30 2.17
N GLN A 127 0.40 16.18 1.89
CA GLN A 127 0.50 14.98 2.73
C GLN A 127 -0.87 14.37 3.13
N LYS A 128 -1.93 14.74 2.42
CA LYS A 128 -3.26 14.17 2.64
C LYS A 128 -3.38 12.81 1.98
N THR A 129 -3.95 11.89 2.70
CA THR A 129 -4.22 10.53 2.26
C THR A 129 -5.59 10.45 1.60
N ILE A 130 -5.70 9.80 0.45
CA ILE A 130 -6.95 9.62 -0.29
C ILE A 130 -7.14 8.12 -0.53
N PRO A 131 -8.26 7.51 -0.13
CA PRO A 131 -8.50 6.10 -0.41
C PRO A 131 -8.66 5.86 -1.92
N ALA A 132 -8.14 4.72 -2.39
CA ALA A 132 -8.14 4.39 -3.83
C ALA A 132 -9.53 4.25 -4.45
N ASN A 133 -10.55 4.01 -3.63
CA ASN A 133 -11.94 3.88 -4.05
C ASN A 133 -12.72 5.21 -3.99
N ALA A 134 -12.10 6.31 -3.60
CA ALA A 134 -12.73 7.62 -3.69
C ALA A 134 -12.99 7.91 -5.17
N LYS A 135 -14.25 7.90 -5.59
CA LYS A 135 -14.66 8.28 -6.94
C LYS A 135 -14.15 9.68 -7.22
N ALA A 136 -13.31 9.81 -8.24
CA ALA A 136 -12.98 11.12 -8.82
C ALA A 136 -14.29 11.72 -9.35
N GLY A 137 -14.95 12.58 -8.58
CA GLY A 137 -16.23 13.12 -9.06
C GLY A 137 -17.14 13.78 -8.04
N ALA A 138 -16.68 14.24 -6.90
CA ALA A 138 -17.44 15.18 -6.09
C ALA A 138 -16.97 16.61 -6.35
N THR A 139 -17.24 17.14 -7.54
CA THR A 139 -17.27 18.58 -7.77
C THR A 139 -18.43 19.11 -6.95
N ARG A 140 -18.17 19.65 -5.77
CA ARG A 140 -19.14 20.48 -5.06
C ARG A 140 -19.42 21.69 -5.96
N ARG A 141 -20.54 21.67 -6.64
CA ARG A 141 -21.16 22.86 -7.17
C ARG A 141 -21.49 23.73 -5.98
N GLY A 142 -20.76 24.84 -5.84
CA GLY A 142 -21.15 25.92 -4.96
C GLY A 142 -22.50 26.48 -5.40
N GLY A 143 -23.53 26.19 -4.62
CA GLY A 143 -24.80 26.87 -4.73
C GLY A 143 -24.64 28.26 -4.19
N SER A 144 -24.54 29.26 -5.09
CA SER A 144 -24.81 30.63 -4.76
C SER A 144 -26.32 30.76 -4.55
N GLY A 145 -26.74 30.87 -3.30
CA GLY A 145 -28.09 31.25 -2.89
C GLY A 145 -28.08 32.71 -2.47
N SER A 146 -28.41 33.60 -3.39
CA SER A 146 -28.86 34.96 -3.06
C SER A 146 -30.21 34.89 -2.37
N ARG A 147 -30.34 35.47 -1.21
CA ARG A 147 -31.38 36.42 -0.78
C ARG A 147 -31.21 36.73 0.69
#